data_f6ab5183feb8aceea4a826fe39f6b7a6
#
_entry.id   f6ab5183feb8aceea4a826fe39f6b7a6
#
_cell.length_a   1.000
_cell.length_b   1.000
_cell.length_c   1.000
_cell.angle_alpha   90.00
_cell.angle_beta   90.00
_cell.angle_gamma   90.00
#
_symmetry.space_group_name_H-M   'P 1'
#
loop_
_entity.id
_entity.type
_entity.pdbx_description
1 polymer ?
#
loop_
_entity_poly.entity_id
_entity_poly.type
_entity_poly.pdbx_seq_one_letter_code
_entity_poly.pdbx_strand_id
1 'polypeptide(L)'
;TAARLAGVTGAQMQATLTGLALHQSRLAAIRVGAHTIYDDTYNANPASFKAAIDVLAAAPQSLIIAGAMGELGAEEVALHHDVATYAATRGISAFWSVGDGLAQEYGADRHFADTASAGAALAAYLADAPATVVLVKGSRSTRMEGVLAAAGLTAAAGH
;
A
#
# COMPACT_ATOMS: atom_id res chain seq x y z
N THR A 1 -13.53 11.65 -4.69
CA THR A 1 -14.11 12.96 -4.36
C THR A 1 -15.54 12.83 -3.86
N ALA A 2 -16.42 12.06 -4.52
CA ALA A 2 -17.79 11.84 -4.06
C ALA A 2 -17.88 11.02 -2.76
N ALA A 3 -17.00 10.03 -2.56
CA ALA A 3 -16.93 9.22 -1.34
C ALA A 3 -16.46 10.03 -0.11
N ARG A 4 -15.62 11.06 -0.30
CA ARG A 4 -15.23 12.00 0.76
C ARG A 4 -16.38 12.81 1.32
N LEU A 5 -17.38 13.14 0.47
CA LEU A 5 -18.56 13.90 0.86
C LEU A 5 -19.64 13.04 1.54
N ALA A 6 -19.58 11.72 1.39
CA ALA A 6 -20.58 10.79 1.93
C ALA A 6 -20.30 10.32 3.37
N GLY A 7 -19.23 10.78 4.04
CA GLY A 7 -18.95 10.45 5.44
C GLY A 7 -18.71 8.95 5.70
N VAL A 8 -18.05 8.26 4.78
CA VAL A 8 -17.72 6.84 4.93
C VAL A 8 -16.85 6.64 6.17
N THR A 9 -17.35 5.90 7.15
CA THR A 9 -16.63 5.62 8.39
C THR A 9 -15.53 4.57 8.18
N GLY A 10 -14.51 4.58 9.05
CA GLY A 10 -13.45 3.57 9.02
C GLY A 10 -13.99 2.12 9.07
N ALA A 11 -15.12 1.90 9.77
CA ALA A 11 -15.78 0.60 9.83
C ALA A 11 -16.42 0.20 8.48
N GLN A 12 -17.02 1.14 7.76
CA GLN A 12 -17.58 0.90 6.42
C GLN A 12 -16.46 0.65 5.39
N MET A 13 -15.36 1.37 5.51
CA MET A 13 -14.16 1.11 4.70
C MET A 13 -13.61 -0.30 4.96
N GLN A 14 -13.54 -0.71 6.23
CA GLN A 14 -13.08 -2.03 6.62
C GLN A 14 -14.01 -3.14 6.09
N ALA A 15 -15.32 -2.94 6.14
CA ALA A 15 -16.31 -3.87 5.60
C ALA A 15 -16.18 -4.02 4.06
N THR A 16 -15.97 -2.91 3.36
CA THR A 16 -15.77 -2.92 1.89
C THR A 16 -14.46 -3.61 1.51
N LEU A 17 -13.37 -3.35 2.26
CA LEU A 17 -12.08 -4.04 2.08
C LEU A 17 -12.19 -5.52 2.38
N THR A 18 -12.86 -5.91 3.44
CA THR A 18 -13.07 -7.31 3.80
C THR A 18 -13.90 -8.02 2.72
N GLY A 19 -14.91 -7.37 2.17
CA GLY A 19 -15.74 -7.92 1.11
C GLY A 19 -14.98 -8.11 -0.23
N LEU A 20 -14.07 -7.21 -0.57
CA LEU A 20 -13.21 -7.33 -1.74
C LEU A 20 -12.06 -8.33 -1.53
N ALA A 21 -11.55 -8.43 -0.30
CA ALA A 21 -10.47 -9.33 0.08
C ALA A 21 -10.89 -10.81 0.11
N LEU A 22 -12.17 -11.10 0.33
CA LEU A 22 -12.68 -12.49 0.36
C LEU A 22 -12.50 -13.25 -0.95
N HIS A 23 -12.14 -12.58 -2.04
CA HIS A 23 -11.96 -13.26 -3.32
C HIS A 23 -10.51 -13.56 -3.72
N GLN A 24 -9.46 -12.90 -3.20
CA GLN A 24 -8.07 -13.25 -3.58
C GLN A 24 -6.91 -12.66 -2.74
N SER A 25 -7.10 -11.91 -1.66
CA SER A 25 -5.96 -11.42 -0.90
C SER A 25 -6.14 -11.52 0.62
N ARG A 26 -5.04 -11.83 1.30
CA ARG A 26 -4.97 -11.94 2.76
C ARG A 26 -4.67 -10.56 3.37
N LEU A 27 -5.46 -9.55 3.05
CA LEU A 27 -5.34 -8.21 3.62
C LEU A 27 -5.51 -8.27 5.14
N ALA A 28 -4.40 -8.29 5.85
CA ALA A 28 -4.41 -8.15 7.30
C ALA A 28 -4.32 -6.67 7.67
N ALA A 29 -5.28 -6.20 8.46
CA ALA A 29 -5.26 -4.84 8.97
C ALA A 29 -4.51 -4.79 10.30
N ILE A 30 -3.46 -3.97 10.38
CA ILE A 30 -2.68 -3.71 11.58
C ILE A 30 -3.07 -2.31 12.08
N ARG A 31 -3.50 -2.21 13.34
CA ARG A 31 -3.83 -0.93 13.97
C ARG A 31 -2.65 -0.41 14.78
N VAL A 32 -2.25 0.84 14.52
CA VAL A 32 -1.15 1.53 15.21
C VAL A 32 -1.63 2.93 15.58
N GLY A 33 -2.03 3.14 16.82
CA GLY A 33 -2.62 4.41 17.23
C GLY A 33 -3.83 4.78 16.36
N ALA A 34 -3.78 5.93 15.72
CA ALA A 34 -4.81 6.41 14.80
C ALA A 34 -4.66 5.87 13.36
N HIS A 35 -3.58 5.13 13.08
CA HIS A 35 -3.28 4.63 11.73
C HIS A 35 -3.85 3.22 11.51
N THR A 36 -4.12 2.92 10.24
CA THR A 36 -4.47 1.57 9.79
C THR A 36 -3.50 1.17 8.68
N ILE A 37 -2.78 0.08 8.86
CA ILE A 37 -1.84 -0.46 7.89
C ILE A 37 -2.42 -1.74 7.31
N TYR A 38 -2.55 -1.80 5.99
CA TYR A 38 -2.95 -3.00 5.27
C TYR A 38 -1.72 -3.75 4.77
N ASP A 39 -1.54 -4.95 5.28
CA ASP A 39 -0.53 -5.90 4.81
C ASP A 39 -1.10 -6.67 3.60
N ASP A 40 -0.64 -6.32 2.40
CA ASP A 40 -0.92 -7.02 1.15
C ASP A 40 0.38 -7.40 0.43
N THR A 41 1.31 -7.94 1.21
CA THR A 41 2.68 -8.23 0.79
C THR A 41 2.84 -9.56 0.05
N TYR A 42 1.77 -10.32 -0.11
CA TYR A 42 1.85 -11.67 -0.69
C TYR A 42 2.07 -11.66 -2.21
N ASN A 43 1.33 -10.84 -2.94
CA ASN A 43 1.47 -10.72 -4.39
C ASN A 43 0.92 -9.38 -4.91
N ALA A 44 1.37 -8.98 -6.11
CA ALA A 44 0.94 -7.76 -6.74
C ALA A 44 0.83 -7.89 -8.26
N ASN A 45 -0.30 -7.44 -8.80
CA ASN A 45 -0.52 -7.22 -10.22
C ASN A 45 -1.30 -5.91 -10.43
N PRO A 46 -1.36 -5.36 -11.65
CA PRO A 46 -2.03 -4.08 -11.91
C PRO A 46 -3.48 -4.03 -11.44
N ALA A 47 -4.25 -5.09 -11.68
CA ALA A 47 -5.67 -5.14 -11.28
C ALA A 47 -5.84 -5.10 -9.77
N SER A 48 -5.05 -5.90 -9.03
CA SER A 48 -5.10 -5.92 -7.56
C SER A 48 -4.60 -4.62 -6.94
N PHE A 49 -3.62 -3.95 -7.55
CA PHE A 49 -3.19 -2.62 -7.12
C PHE A 49 -4.30 -1.58 -7.30
N LYS A 50 -4.92 -1.52 -8.48
CA LYS A 50 -6.00 -0.55 -8.75
C LYS A 50 -7.19 -0.75 -7.82
N ALA A 51 -7.58 -1.99 -7.55
CA ALA A 51 -8.62 -2.29 -6.57
C ALA A 51 -8.28 -1.78 -5.16
N ALA A 52 -7.04 -2.00 -4.70
CA ALA A 52 -6.57 -1.50 -3.41
C ALA A 52 -6.51 0.04 -3.37
N ILE A 53 -6.06 0.68 -4.45
CA ILE A 53 -6.05 2.14 -4.61
C ILE A 53 -7.46 2.71 -4.47
N ASP A 54 -8.46 2.12 -5.12
CA ASP A 54 -9.85 2.58 -5.04
C ASP A 54 -10.37 2.59 -3.60
N VAL A 55 -9.98 1.61 -2.83
CA VAL A 55 -10.33 1.55 -1.41
C VAL A 55 -9.62 2.62 -0.59
N LEU A 56 -8.30 2.76 -0.77
CA LEU A 56 -7.52 3.77 -0.05
C LEU A 56 -7.96 5.20 -0.39
N ALA A 57 -8.45 5.43 -1.61
CA ALA A 57 -8.91 6.73 -2.07
C ALA A 57 -10.06 7.32 -1.22
N ALA A 58 -10.76 6.51 -0.45
CA ALA A 58 -11.78 6.97 0.49
C ALA A 58 -11.20 7.59 1.77
N ALA A 59 -9.93 7.30 2.11
CA ALA A 59 -9.28 7.84 3.30
C ALA A 59 -8.88 9.31 3.12
N PRO A 60 -8.99 10.15 4.17
CA PRO A 60 -8.52 11.54 4.12
C PRO A 60 -7.01 11.65 3.90
N GLN A 61 -6.25 10.71 4.48
CA GLN A 61 -4.81 10.56 4.31
C GLN A 61 -4.49 9.12 3.96
N SER A 62 -3.73 8.93 2.90
CA SER A 62 -3.36 7.61 2.40
C SER A 62 -1.91 7.57 1.92
N LEU A 63 -1.24 6.46 2.20
CA LEU A 63 0.12 6.18 1.77
C LEU A 63 0.18 4.79 1.14
N ILE A 64 0.77 4.68 -0.03
CA ILE A 64 1.13 3.39 -0.64
C ILE A 64 2.64 3.19 -0.54
N ILE A 65 3.07 2.01 -0.12
CA ILE A 65 4.46 1.55 -0.15
C ILE A 65 4.49 0.33 -1.06
N ALA A 66 5.05 0.50 -2.24
CA ALA A 66 4.97 -0.45 -3.35
C ALA A 66 6.33 -1.09 -3.66
N GLY A 67 6.39 -2.41 -3.60
CA GLY A 67 7.43 -3.19 -4.27
C GLY A 67 7.04 -3.46 -5.72
N ALA A 68 8.00 -3.90 -6.54
CA ALA A 68 7.73 -4.22 -7.93
C ALA A 68 6.63 -5.27 -8.09
N MET A 69 5.86 -5.15 -9.16
CA MET A 69 4.97 -6.20 -9.63
C MET A 69 5.78 -7.22 -10.45
N GLY A 70 5.40 -8.47 -10.41
CA GLY A 70 6.06 -9.54 -11.17
C GLY A 70 5.24 -10.06 -12.34
N GLU A 71 5.91 -10.80 -13.23
CA GLU A 71 5.26 -11.58 -14.31
C GLU A 71 4.45 -10.75 -15.31
N LEU A 72 4.86 -9.51 -15.61
CA LEU A 72 4.14 -8.58 -16.47
C LEU A 72 4.59 -8.62 -17.95
N GLY A 73 5.69 -9.31 -18.24
CA GLY A 73 6.23 -9.41 -19.60
C GLY A 73 6.77 -8.09 -20.14
N ALA A 74 6.64 -7.86 -21.45
CA ALA A 74 7.22 -6.69 -22.11
C ALA A 74 6.63 -5.33 -21.69
N GLU A 75 5.47 -5.33 -21.06
CA GLU A 75 4.77 -4.10 -20.66
C GLU A 75 5.07 -3.69 -19.20
N GLU A 76 5.98 -4.37 -18.53
CA GLU A 76 6.23 -4.21 -17.10
C GLU A 76 6.51 -2.75 -16.69
N VAL A 77 7.33 -2.02 -17.45
CA VAL A 77 7.64 -0.60 -17.17
C VAL A 77 6.39 0.27 -17.27
N ALA A 78 5.65 0.12 -18.37
CA ALA A 78 4.42 0.89 -18.59
C ALA A 78 3.36 0.62 -17.53
N LEU A 79 3.22 -0.63 -17.09
CA LEU A 79 2.24 -1.03 -16.07
C LEU A 79 2.59 -0.51 -14.68
N HIS A 80 3.88 -0.42 -14.32
CA HIS A 80 4.30 0.23 -13.06
C HIS A 80 3.95 1.71 -13.06
N HIS A 81 4.30 2.42 -14.14
CA HIS A 81 3.96 3.84 -14.30
C HIS A 81 2.44 4.07 -14.29
N ASP A 82 1.67 3.20 -14.95
CA ASP A 82 0.20 3.30 -15.00
C ASP A 82 -0.45 3.17 -13.62
N VAL A 83 0.05 2.26 -12.77
CA VAL A 83 -0.45 2.10 -11.39
C VAL A 83 -0.19 3.35 -10.57
N ALA A 84 0.99 3.94 -10.63
CA ALA A 84 1.30 5.17 -9.90
C ALA A 84 0.49 6.37 -10.41
N THR A 85 0.31 6.49 -11.72
CA THR A 85 -0.55 7.49 -12.34
C THR A 85 -2.01 7.33 -11.87
N TYR A 86 -2.49 6.09 -11.84
CA TYR A 86 -3.82 5.79 -11.32
C TYR A 86 -3.98 6.21 -9.87
N ALA A 87 -3.00 5.92 -9.01
CA ALA A 87 -3.01 6.35 -7.61
C ALA A 87 -3.11 7.88 -7.48
N ALA A 88 -2.34 8.61 -8.28
CA ALA A 88 -2.38 10.07 -8.30
C ALA A 88 -3.76 10.60 -8.72
N THR A 89 -4.37 10.04 -9.78
CA THR A 89 -5.72 10.42 -10.23
C THR A 89 -6.81 10.13 -9.20
N ARG A 90 -6.59 9.11 -8.36
CA ARG A 90 -7.51 8.74 -7.26
C ARG A 90 -7.30 9.55 -5.98
N GLY A 91 -6.29 10.43 -5.96
CA GLY A 91 -6.01 11.32 -4.83
C GLY A 91 -5.32 10.65 -3.66
N ILE A 92 -4.51 9.62 -3.91
CA ILE A 92 -3.61 9.05 -2.89
C ILE A 92 -2.63 10.13 -2.44
N SER A 93 -2.47 10.28 -1.14
CA SER A 93 -1.71 11.40 -0.56
C SER A 93 -0.20 11.26 -0.76
N ALA A 94 0.32 10.04 -0.72
CA ALA A 94 1.72 9.74 -0.97
C ALA A 94 1.92 8.34 -1.54
N PHE A 95 2.91 8.19 -2.43
CA PHE A 95 3.29 6.93 -3.04
C PHE A 95 4.81 6.73 -2.90
N TRP A 96 5.22 5.69 -2.20
CA TRP A 96 6.62 5.30 -2.03
C TRP A 96 6.90 4.00 -2.75
N SER A 97 8.09 3.86 -3.33
CA SER A 97 8.54 2.61 -3.96
C SER A 97 9.76 2.03 -3.24
N VAL A 98 9.88 0.71 -3.29
CA VAL A 98 10.91 -0.06 -2.57
C VAL A 98 11.51 -1.12 -3.47
N GLY A 99 12.83 -1.16 -3.54
CA GLY A 99 13.59 -2.15 -4.29
C GLY A 99 14.27 -1.62 -5.54
N ASP A 100 14.95 -2.48 -6.26
CA ASP A 100 15.69 -2.13 -7.47
C ASP A 100 14.85 -2.24 -8.74
N GLY A 101 15.40 -1.79 -9.86
CA GLY A 101 14.87 -2.00 -11.20
C GLY A 101 13.43 -1.49 -11.35
N LEU A 102 12.50 -2.40 -11.57
CA LEU A 102 11.08 -2.06 -11.86
C LEU A 102 10.37 -1.24 -10.78
N ALA A 103 10.81 -1.31 -9.51
CA ALA A 103 10.23 -0.47 -8.47
C ALA A 103 10.48 1.03 -8.68
N GLN A 104 11.54 1.40 -9.40
CA GLN A 104 11.84 2.78 -9.75
C GLN A 104 10.91 3.33 -10.83
N GLU A 105 10.36 2.44 -11.66
CA GLU A 105 9.49 2.80 -12.78
C GLU A 105 8.11 3.32 -12.34
N TYR A 106 7.76 3.21 -11.06
CA TYR A 106 6.57 3.88 -10.53
C TYR A 106 6.68 5.42 -10.63
N GLY A 107 7.89 6.00 -10.62
CA GLY A 107 8.05 7.44 -10.49
C GLY A 107 7.50 7.97 -9.17
N ALA A 108 7.73 7.25 -8.09
CA ALA A 108 7.17 7.51 -6.77
C ALA A 108 7.68 8.81 -6.14
N ASP A 109 6.92 9.38 -5.19
CA ASP A 109 7.33 10.58 -4.42
C ASP A 109 8.61 10.34 -3.63
N ARG A 110 8.81 9.11 -3.15
CA ARG A 110 10.04 8.64 -2.50
C ARG A 110 10.37 7.23 -2.96
N HIS A 111 11.65 6.99 -3.12
CA HIS A 111 12.19 5.67 -3.46
C HIS A 111 13.18 5.19 -2.40
N PHE A 112 13.10 3.91 -2.04
CA PHE A 112 13.98 3.25 -1.09
C PHE A 112 14.64 2.04 -1.74
N ALA A 113 15.93 1.87 -1.56
CA ALA A 113 16.67 0.75 -2.13
C ALA A 113 16.26 -0.60 -1.51
N ASP A 114 15.82 -0.59 -0.25
CA ASP A 114 15.49 -1.81 0.48
C ASP A 114 14.32 -1.62 1.46
N THR A 115 13.79 -2.75 1.93
CA THR A 115 12.67 -2.79 2.87
C THR A 115 13.02 -2.25 4.26
N ALA A 116 14.30 -2.33 4.68
CA ALA A 116 14.72 -1.86 5.99
C ALA A 116 14.68 -0.32 6.06
N SER A 117 15.20 0.36 5.05
CA SER A 117 15.16 1.83 4.95
C SER A 117 13.73 2.35 4.79
N ALA A 118 12.90 1.67 4.00
CA ALA A 118 11.48 2.00 3.85
C ALA A 118 10.71 1.82 5.17
N GLY A 119 10.99 0.75 5.92
CA GLY A 119 10.36 0.49 7.21
C GLY A 119 10.74 1.52 8.28
N ALA A 120 12.02 1.90 8.34
CA ALA A 120 12.47 2.98 9.23
C ALA A 120 11.78 4.32 8.89
N ALA A 121 11.65 4.61 7.60
CA ALA A 121 10.94 5.82 7.14
C ALA A 121 9.44 5.76 7.46
N LEU A 122 8.81 4.59 7.36
CA LEU A 122 7.41 4.39 7.73
C LEU A 122 7.21 4.63 9.24
N ALA A 123 8.06 4.07 10.09
CA ALA A 123 7.99 4.28 11.54
C ALA A 123 8.09 5.77 11.90
N ALA A 124 9.04 6.49 11.30
CA ALA A 124 9.20 7.93 11.49
C ALA A 124 7.98 8.72 10.97
N TYR A 125 7.44 8.34 9.81
CA TYR A 125 6.24 8.97 9.24
C TYR A 125 5.02 8.82 10.17
N LEU A 126 4.77 7.61 10.69
CA LEU A 126 3.63 7.33 11.56
C LEU A 126 3.71 8.05 12.91
N ALA A 127 4.91 8.43 13.37
CA ALA A 127 5.09 9.18 14.62
C ALA A 127 4.52 10.60 14.56
N ASP A 128 4.57 11.24 13.39
CA ASP A 128 4.22 12.66 13.22
C ASP A 128 3.02 12.90 12.30
N ALA A 129 2.62 11.89 11.52
CA ALA A 129 1.54 12.02 10.54
C ALA A 129 0.15 12.05 11.20
N PRO A 130 -0.83 12.74 10.60
CA PRO A 130 -2.23 12.57 10.97
C PRO A 130 -2.71 11.15 10.69
N ALA A 131 -3.88 10.78 11.21
CA ALA A 131 -4.46 9.46 10.99
C ALA A 131 -4.42 9.07 9.50
N THR A 132 -3.61 8.08 9.17
CA THR A 132 -3.30 7.66 7.81
C THR A 132 -3.67 6.21 7.58
N VAL A 133 -4.19 5.91 6.40
CA VAL A 133 -4.35 4.53 5.91
C VAL A 133 -3.15 4.20 5.02
N VAL A 134 -2.41 3.16 5.38
CA VAL A 134 -1.21 2.72 4.66
C VAL A 134 -1.47 1.37 3.99
N LEU A 135 -1.06 1.22 2.74
CA LEU A 135 -1.00 -0.05 2.04
C LEU A 135 0.45 -0.44 1.80
N VAL A 136 0.86 -1.64 2.21
CA VAL A 136 2.15 -2.23 1.86
C VAL A 136 1.91 -3.38 0.90
N LYS A 137 2.36 -3.27 -0.35
CA LYS A 137 2.05 -4.22 -1.41
C LYS A 137 3.22 -4.41 -2.37
N GLY A 138 3.43 -5.64 -2.82
CA GLY A 138 4.42 -5.97 -3.84
C GLY A 138 4.32 -7.44 -4.25
N SER A 139 5.04 -7.83 -5.29
CA SER A 139 5.15 -9.23 -5.67
C SER A 139 5.90 -10.04 -4.61
N ARG A 140 5.72 -11.35 -4.62
CA ARG A 140 6.37 -12.24 -3.63
C ARG A 140 7.90 -12.10 -3.61
N SER A 141 8.50 -11.84 -4.75
CA SER A 141 9.96 -11.67 -4.88
C SER A 141 10.50 -10.45 -4.13
N THR A 142 9.68 -9.42 -3.94
CA THR A 142 10.10 -8.16 -3.29
C THR A 142 10.13 -8.23 -1.77
N ARG A 143 9.54 -9.27 -1.18
CA ARG A 143 9.53 -9.52 0.27
C ARG A 143 9.10 -8.30 1.08
N MET A 144 8.02 -7.66 0.66
CA MET A 144 7.53 -6.42 1.25
C MET A 144 7.14 -6.52 2.73
N GLU A 145 6.95 -7.73 3.25
CA GLU A 145 6.81 -7.97 4.70
C GLU A 145 8.00 -7.43 5.52
N GLY A 146 9.17 -7.29 4.90
CA GLY A 146 10.35 -6.66 5.49
C GLY A 146 10.14 -5.20 5.88
N VAL A 147 9.30 -4.46 5.15
CA VAL A 147 8.93 -3.07 5.50
C VAL A 147 8.20 -3.04 6.83
N LEU A 148 7.22 -3.94 7.01
CA LEU A 148 6.44 -4.03 8.25
C LEU A 148 7.32 -4.47 9.43
N ALA A 149 8.18 -5.46 9.22
CA ALA A 149 9.12 -5.92 10.24
C ALA A 149 10.08 -4.80 10.68
N ALA A 150 10.66 -4.06 9.74
CA ALA A 150 11.57 -2.96 10.02
C ALA A 150 10.88 -1.75 10.68
N ALA A 151 9.59 -1.57 10.44
CA ALA A 151 8.77 -0.57 11.13
C ALA A 151 8.27 -1.02 12.51
N GLY A 152 8.57 -2.26 12.95
CA GLY A 152 8.08 -2.83 14.20
C GLY A 152 6.58 -3.20 14.16
N LEU A 153 6.04 -3.44 12.96
CA LEU A 153 4.60 -3.65 12.71
C LEU A 153 4.29 -5.11 12.32
N THR A 154 5.03 -6.07 12.82
CA THR A 154 4.66 -7.47 12.60
C THR A 154 3.30 -7.74 13.23
N ALA A 155 2.40 -8.38 12.48
CA ALA A 155 1.14 -8.84 13.03
C ALA A 155 1.45 -9.68 14.28
N ALA A 156 0.87 -9.30 15.42
CA ALA A 156 0.94 -10.14 16.60
C ALA A 156 0.43 -11.53 16.18
N ALA A 157 1.29 -12.54 16.29
CA ALA A 157 0.90 -13.90 16.03
C ALA A 157 -0.30 -14.17 16.94
N GLY A 158 -1.48 -14.26 16.32
CA GLY A 158 -2.70 -14.57 17.05
C GLY A 158 -2.53 -15.93 17.70
N HIS A 159 -2.60 -15.94 19.00
CA HIS A 159 -2.72 -17.16 19.77
C HIS A 159 -4.16 -17.67 19.66
#